data_df69ab37a7ecff04ae813de1fad0316b
#
_entry.id   df69ab37a7ecff04ae813de1fad0316b
#
_cell.length_a   1.000
_cell.length_b   1.000
_cell.length_c   1.000
_cell.angle_alpha   90.00
_cell.angle_beta   90.00
_cell.angle_gamma   90.00
#
_symmetry.space_group_name_H-M   'P 1'
#
loop_
_entity.id
_entity.type
_entity.pdbx_description
1 polymer ?
#
loop_
_entity_poly.entity_id
_entity_poly.type
_entity_poly.pdbx_seq_one_letter_code
_entity_poly.pdbx_strand_id
1 'polypeptide(L)'
;MALFGRKETAGRREGLEGVITFFGSHHALRAEGVMKRAGFPVRLIPGPREISPNCGVALRFSYDRREEALTVLKEGSVQYEAVHHYPET
;
A
#
# COMPACT_ATOMS: atom_id res chain seq x y z
N MET A 1 -6.25 -3.56 25.05
CA MET A 1 -6.17 -3.36 24.86
C MET A 1 -6.02 -3.12 24.45
N ALA A 2 -6.26 -3.34 24.26
CA ALA A 2 -6.18 -3.24 23.70
C ALA A 2 -6.04 -3.12 23.26
N LEU A 3 -5.99 -3.34 23.16
CA LEU A 3 -5.79 -3.36 22.71
C LEU A 3 -5.79 -3.33 22.24
N PHE A 4 -5.84 -3.60 22.06
CA PHE A 4 -5.79 -3.63 21.44
C PHE A 4 -5.99 -3.66 20.82
N GLY A 5 -6.11 -4.08 20.78
CA GLY A 5 -6.27 -4.05 19.94
C GLY A 5 -6.45 -4.12 19.35
N ARG A 6 -6.40 -4.22 19.20
CA ARG A 6 -6.55 -4.20 18.52
C ARG A 6 -6.78 -4.54 17.83
N LYS A 7 -6.89 -4.85 17.71
CA LYS A 7 -7.08 -5.04 16.95
C LYS A 7 -7.40 -5.22 16.31
N GLU A 8 -7.60 -5.44 16.26
CA GLU A 8 -7.96 -5.44 15.59
C GLU A 8 -8.09 -5.47 15.01
N THR A 9 -8.20 -5.76 14.88
CA THR A 9 -8.43 -5.57 14.21
C THR A 9 -8.01 -5.63 13.54
N ALA A 10 -7.82 -5.92 13.63
CA ALA A 10 -7.21 -5.92 13.07
C ALA A 10 -6.84 -6.23 12.01
N GLY A 11 -6.31 -6.81 12.00
CA GLY A 11 -5.92 -7.04 10.67
C GLY A 11 -6.99 -6.83 9.70
N ARG A 12 -7.69 -6.00 10.00
CA ARG A 12 -8.83 -5.66 9.22
C ARG A 12 -8.43 -5.33 7.83
N ARG A 13 -8.85 -6.16 6.93
CA ARG A 13 -8.56 -5.94 5.54
C ARG A 13 -9.28 -4.74 4.99
N GLU A 14 -10.41 -4.43 5.58
CA GLU A 14 -11.22 -3.37 5.05
C GLU A 14 -10.53 -2.02 5.10
N GLY A 15 -9.43 -1.92 5.80
CA GLY A 15 -8.67 -0.70 5.79
C GLY A 15 -7.72 -0.56 4.60
N LEU A 16 -7.58 -1.61 3.79
CA LEU A 16 -6.58 -1.65 2.72
C LEU A 16 -7.24 -1.57 1.35
N GLU A 17 -7.95 -0.49 1.12
CA GLU A 17 -8.69 -0.31 -0.13
C GLU A 17 -7.91 0.46 -1.18
N GLY A 18 -6.72 0.91 -0.88
CA GLY A 18 -5.89 1.57 -1.85
C GLY A 18 -4.89 0.62 -2.45
N VAL A 19 -4.53 0.87 -3.70
CA VAL A 19 -3.48 0.11 -4.38
C VAL A 19 -2.55 1.09 -5.04
N ILE A 20 -1.26 0.92 -4.79
CA ILE A 20 -0.22 1.70 -5.47
C ILE A 20 0.43 0.79 -6.48
N THR A 21 0.46 1.21 -7.73
CA THR A 21 1.13 0.47 -8.79
C THR A 21 2.50 1.09 -9.03
N PHE A 22 3.41 0.28 -9.54
CA PHE A 22 4.82 0.67 -9.67
C PHE A 22 5.33 0.30 -11.05
N PHE A 23 6.38 1.00 -11.48
CA PHE A 23 7.01 0.72 -12.76
C PHE A 23 7.85 -0.55 -12.73
N GLY A 24 8.25 -1.00 -11.55
CA GLY A 24 9.02 -2.23 -11.41
C GLY A 24 8.84 -2.79 -10.03
N SER A 25 9.04 -4.11 -9.89
CA SER A 25 8.79 -4.77 -8.60
C SER A 25 9.75 -4.30 -7.51
N HIS A 26 10.97 -3.89 -7.88
CA HIS A 26 11.89 -3.41 -6.84
C HIS A 26 11.42 -2.11 -6.19
N HIS A 27 10.69 -1.28 -6.94
CA HIS A 27 10.09 -0.08 -6.35
C HIS A 27 9.00 -0.46 -5.35
N ALA A 28 8.22 -1.50 -5.67
CA ALA A 28 7.18 -1.96 -4.76
C ALA A 28 7.76 -2.51 -3.46
N LEU A 29 8.83 -3.28 -3.56
CA LEU A 29 9.48 -3.82 -2.37
C LEU A 29 10.06 -2.72 -1.51
N ARG A 30 10.67 -1.71 -2.14
CA ARG A 30 11.20 -0.59 -1.39
C ARG A 30 10.09 0.19 -0.70
N ALA A 31 8.98 0.38 -1.41
CA ALA A 31 7.83 1.07 -0.84
C ALA A 31 7.29 0.34 0.38
N GLU A 32 7.23 -0.99 0.30
CA GLU A 32 6.76 -1.78 1.42
C GLU A 32 7.63 -1.51 2.67
N GLY A 33 8.94 -1.54 2.49
CA GLY A 33 9.84 -1.32 3.61
C GLY A 33 9.69 0.07 4.20
N VAL A 34 9.62 1.08 3.35
CA VAL A 34 9.49 2.47 3.79
C VAL A 34 8.18 2.68 4.54
N MET A 35 7.09 2.16 4.01
CA MET A 35 5.79 2.36 4.62
C MET A 35 5.64 1.59 5.92
N LYS A 36 6.19 0.39 6.01
CA LYS A 36 6.17 -0.37 7.25
C LYS A 36 6.92 0.37 8.36
N ARG A 37 8.07 0.93 8.03
CA ARG A 37 8.84 1.69 9.01
C ARG A 37 8.10 2.93 9.48
N ALA A 38 7.24 3.47 8.62
CA ALA A 38 6.44 4.64 8.98
C ALA A 38 5.16 4.28 9.72
N GLY A 39 4.91 2.99 9.95
CA GLY A 39 3.75 2.55 10.70
C GLY A 39 2.51 2.28 9.87
N PHE A 40 2.66 2.17 8.55
CA PHE A 40 1.52 1.89 7.68
C PHE A 40 1.31 0.38 7.52
N PRO A 41 0.08 -0.10 7.72
CA PRO A 41 -0.22 -1.49 7.35
C PRO A 41 -0.28 -1.58 5.83
N VAL A 42 0.50 -2.49 5.27
CA VAL A 42 0.59 -2.65 3.83
C VAL A 42 0.69 -4.13 3.48
N ARG A 43 0.35 -4.47 2.25
CA ARG A 43 0.43 -5.84 1.78
C ARG A 43 0.80 -5.85 0.30
N LEU A 44 1.85 -6.59 -0.05
CA LEU A 44 2.21 -6.77 -1.45
C LEU A 44 1.22 -7.71 -2.11
N ILE A 45 0.83 -7.39 -3.33
CA ILE A 45 -0.09 -8.21 -4.12
C ILE A 45 0.41 -8.27 -5.56
N PRO A 46 -0.04 -9.28 -6.32
CA PRO A 46 0.22 -9.25 -7.76
C PRO A 46 -0.45 -8.02 -8.35
N GLY A 47 0.21 -7.38 -9.29
CA GLY A 47 -0.35 -6.18 -9.90
C GLY A 47 -1.66 -6.47 -10.63
N PRO A 48 -2.74 -5.78 -10.28
CA PRO A 48 -4.01 -6.00 -10.98
C PRO A 48 -3.93 -5.54 -12.42
N ARG A 49 -4.20 -6.46 -13.34
CA ARG A 49 -4.07 -6.15 -14.75
C ARG A 49 -5.06 -5.11 -15.23
N GLU A 50 -6.22 -5.07 -14.59
CA GLU A 50 -7.27 -4.14 -15.01
C GLU A 50 -6.91 -2.70 -14.72
N ILE A 51 -5.97 -2.44 -13.82
CA ILE A 51 -5.59 -1.06 -13.54
C ILE A 51 -4.16 -0.76 -13.94
N SER A 52 -3.32 -1.79 -14.13
CA SER A 52 -1.96 -1.56 -14.62
C SER A 52 -1.44 -2.85 -15.24
N PRO A 53 -1.59 -3.02 -16.56
CA PRO A 53 -1.17 -4.27 -17.19
C PRO A 53 0.32 -4.55 -17.05
N ASN A 54 1.13 -3.52 -16.84
CA ASN A 54 2.58 -3.67 -16.79
C ASN A 54 3.13 -3.74 -15.38
N CYS A 55 2.27 -3.66 -14.37
CA CYS A 55 2.72 -3.69 -12.99
C CYS A 55 2.73 -5.13 -12.50
N GLY A 56 3.93 -5.66 -12.24
CA GLY A 56 4.04 -7.04 -11.77
C GLY A 56 3.70 -7.21 -10.30
N VAL A 57 3.98 -6.20 -9.49
CA VAL A 57 3.72 -6.22 -8.05
C VAL A 57 3.18 -4.87 -7.64
N ALA A 58 2.14 -4.88 -6.83
CA ALA A 58 1.54 -3.65 -6.32
C ALA A 58 1.46 -3.73 -4.81
N LEU A 59 1.05 -2.64 -4.18
CA LEU A 59 1.02 -2.54 -2.73
C LEU A 59 -0.34 -2.07 -2.28
N ARG A 60 -1.00 -2.87 -1.44
CA ARG A 60 -2.25 -2.45 -0.82
C ARG A 60 -1.96 -1.62 0.42
N PHE A 61 -2.77 -0.61 0.64
CA PHE A 61 -2.61 0.26 1.79
C PHE A 61 -3.95 0.91 2.12
N SER A 62 -3.98 1.67 3.20
CA SER A 62 -5.19 2.35 3.64
C SER A 62 -5.43 3.56 2.75
N TYR A 63 -6.47 3.51 1.93
CA TYR A 63 -6.76 4.57 0.97
C TYR A 63 -7.09 5.89 1.67
N ASP A 64 -7.67 5.81 2.87
CA ASP A 64 -7.99 7.01 3.62
C ASP A 64 -6.76 7.81 4.02
N ARG A 65 -5.61 7.15 4.06
CA ARG A 65 -4.35 7.78 4.43
C ARG A 65 -3.44 8.00 3.23
N ARG A 66 -4.02 8.09 2.05
CA ARG A 66 -3.20 8.13 0.82
C ARG A 66 -2.28 9.32 0.77
N GLU A 67 -2.71 10.47 1.28
CA GLU A 67 -1.85 11.65 1.24
C GLU A 67 -0.63 11.47 2.13
N GLU A 68 -0.84 10.91 3.32
CA GLU A 68 0.27 10.62 4.21
C GLU A 68 1.21 9.59 3.58
N ALA A 69 0.61 8.57 2.96
CA ALA A 69 1.40 7.52 2.33
C ALA A 69 2.28 8.08 1.22
N LEU A 70 1.72 8.95 0.40
CA LEU A 70 2.49 9.54 -0.69
C LEU A 70 3.61 10.43 -0.16
N THR A 71 3.37 11.13 0.93
CA THR A 71 4.41 11.93 1.57
C THR A 71 5.55 11.03 2.04
N VAL A 72 5.21 9.90 2.66
CA VAL A 72 6.21 8.95 3.14
C VAL A 72 7.04 8.40 1.97
N LEU A 73 6.38 8.05 0.87
CA LEU A 73 7.08 7.54 -0.30
C LEU A 73 8.00 8.61 -0.89
N LYS A 74 7.52 9.84 -0.95
CA LYS A 74 8.32 10.92 -1.48
C LYS A 74 9.56 11.16 -0.62
N GLU A 75 9.38 11.17 0.69
CA GLU A 75 10.50 11.36 1.60
C GLU A 75 11.49 10.21 1.52
N GLY A 76 11.03 9.02 1.21
CA GLY A 76 11.90 7.87 1.02
C GLY A 76 12.46 7.74 -0.37
N SER A 77 12.16 8.70 -1.24
CA SER A 77 12.64 8.71 -2.63
C SER A 77 12.18 7.46 -3.39
N VAL A 78 10.96 7.04 -3.15
CA VAL A 78 10.40 5.87 -3.82
C VAL A 78 9.52 6.34 -4.97
N GLN A 79 9.74 5.77 -6.13
CA GLN A 79 8.93 6.09 -7.30
C GLN A 79 7.76 5.14 -7.40
N TYR A 80 6.62 5.65 -7.82
CA TYR A 80 5.43 4.84 -8.03
C TYR A 80 4.75 5.29 -9.31
N GLU A 81 3.89 4.43 -9.85
CA GLU A 81 3.19 4.75 -11.09
C GLU A 81 1.91 5.53 -10.82
N ALA A 82 1.04 4.96 -10.00
CA ALA A 82 -0.26 5.57 -9.75
C ALA A 82 -0.86 5.02 -8.46
N VAL A 83 -1.84 5.74 -7.93
CA VAL A 83 -2.59 5.34 -6.73
C VAL A 83 -4.03 5.15 -7.15
N HIS A 84 -4.63 4.05 -6.72
CA HIS A 84 -5.98 3.68 -7.12
C HIS A 84 -6.82 3.34 -5.91
N HIS A 85 -8.11 3.65 -5.99
CA HIS A 85 -9.07 3.10 -5.05
C HIS A 85 -9.53 1.76 -5.61
N TYR A 86 -9.19 0.69 -4.91
CA TYR A 86 -9.41 -0.65 -5.42
C TYR A 86 -9.87 -1.54 -4.26
N PRO A 87 -11.14 -1.42 -3.88
CA PRO A 87 -11.63 -2.13 -2.69
C PRO A 87 -11.53 -3.64 -2.85
N GLU A 88 -11.28 -4.31 -1.73
CA GLU A 88 -11.34 -5.77 -1.69
C GLU A 88 -12.80 -6.17 -1.54
N THR A 89 -13.20 -7.19 -2.28
CA THR A 89 -14.57 -7.68 -2.18
C THR A 89 -14.63 -9.01 -1.47
#